data_97680bbe96d0bcaa694ffc638fbc9c3e
#
_entry.id   97680bbe96d0bcaa694ffc638fbc9c3e
#
_cell.length_a   1.000
_cell.length_b   1.000
_cell.length_c   1.000
_cell.angle_alpha   90.00
_cell.angle_beta   90.00
_cell.angle_gamma   90.00
#
_symmetry.space_group_name_H-M   'P 1'
#
loop_
_entity.id
_entity.type
_entity.pdbx_description
1 polymer ?
#
loop_
_entity_poly.entity_id
_entity_poly.type
_entity_poly.pdbx_seq_one_letter_code
_entity_poly.pdbx_strand_id
1 'polypeptide(L)'
;MKVIQLLPELKIGGVERGTIDLSQHLSKLGHESAVISNGGSLVSLLDQHGAKHFNLPIAKKNLKALSQIKNLRNIYAEFQPDIVHVRSRFPAWINYYALRKLKGKKPIVVSTFHGLYSKPFYSKSMSYADEIIAISKTVQNYIHQNYTVDSKNLHLIYRGCDLEEFNINPLSDAWKDLWYKEFPQTKDKILLTLPGRITSWKGIEAFINLFDHLDTAKFHGIIPGPVAQNKMNYFASLEKLIKEKNLSDHLTFCGARSDIAEIYKVSDIVFNLSSKPEPFGRTIIEAAACGTHVM
;
A
#
# COMPACT_ATOMS: atom_id res chain seq x y z
N MET A 1 1.18 19.37 -17.71
CA MET A 1 0.50 19.79 -16.46
C MET A 1 1.46 19.66 -15.30
N LYS A 2 1.23 20.42 -14.22
CA LYS A 2 1.97 20.35 -12.97
C LYS A 2 1.13 19.66 -11.90
N VAL A 3 1.58 18.53 -11.40
CA VAL A 3 0.84 17.72 -10.43
C VAL A 3 1.61 17.60 -9.12
N ILE A 4 0.97 17.92 -8.00
CA ILE A 4 1.51 17.70 -6.66
C ILE A 4 0.72 16.60 -5.95
N GLN A 5 1.38 15.58 -5.42
CA GLN A 5 0.80 14.56 -4.55
C GLN A 5 1.11 14.86 -3.07
N LEU A 6 0.11 14.75 -2.19
CA LEU A 6 0.27 14.95 -0.75
C LEU A 6 0.00 13.65 0.02
N LEU A 7 0.97 13.24 0.83
CA LEU A 7 0.83 12.11 1.75
C LEU A 7 1.68 12.33 3.04
N PRO A 8 1.47 11.56 4.11
CA PRO A 8 2.19 11.77 5.37
C PRO A 8 3.71 11.56 5.24
N GLU A 9 4.13 10.44 4.70
CA GLU A 9 5.54 10.00 4.59
C GLU A 9 5.68 9.04 3.40
N LEU A 10 6.91 8.86 2.92
CA LEU A 10 7.30 7.97 1.83
C LEU A 10 8.11 6.78 2.38
N LYS A 11 7.49 5.98 3.24
CA LYS A 11 8.03 4.71 3.74
C LYS A 11 7.46 3.54 2.96
N ILE A 12 7.69 2.31 3.44
CA ILE A 12 7.16 1.10 2.79
C ILE A 12 5.65 0.99 3.03
N GLY A 13 4.86 0.96 1.95
CA GLY A 13 3.41 0.80 1.98
C GLY A 13 2.76 0.95 0.60
N GLY A 14 1.53 0.48 0.47
CA GLY A 14 0.83 0.46 -0.83
C GLY A 14 0.41 1.84 -1.33
N VAL A 15 0.19 2.84 -0.45
CA VAL A 15 -0.10 4.23 -0.84
C VAL A 15 1.17 4.90 -1.32
N GLU A 16 2.27 4.69 -0.60
CA GLU A 16 3.60 5.22 -0.84
C GLU A 16 4.13 4.71 -2.18
N ARG A 17 4.09 3.39 -2.40
CA ARG A 17 4.49 2.80 -3.68
C ARG A 17 3.65 3.37 -4.84
N GLY A 18 2.33 3.37 -4.74
CA GLY A 18 1.47 3.95 -5.78
C GLY A 18 1.64 5.47 -5.97
N THR A 19 2.28 6.19 -5.03
CA THR A 19 2.69 7.59 -5.22
C THR A 19 3.91 7.67 -6.11
N ILE A 20 4.89 6.79 -5.90
CA ILE A 20 6.08 6.68 -6.74
C ILE A 20 5.68 6.28 -8.16
N ASP A 21 4.89 5.21 -8.29
CA ASP A 21 4.42 4.69 -9.59
C ASP A 21 3.71 5.79 -10.40
N LEU A 22 2.81 6.56 -9.76
CA LEU A 22 2.13 7.67 -10.41
C LEU A 22 3.09 8.80 -10.79
N SER A 23 4.05 9.15 -9.92
CA SER A 23 5.06 10.18 -10.22
C SER A 23 5.91 9.79 -11.43
N GLN A 24 6.38 8.55 -11.48
CA GLN A 24 7.13 8.02 -12.62
C GLN A 24 6.33 8.09 -13.91
N HIS A 25 5.07 7.67 -13.87
CA HIS A 25 4.21 7.66 -15.04
C HIS A 25 3.90 9.08 -15.55
N LEU A 26 3.64 10.03 -14.65
CA LEU A 26 3.46 11.43 -14.98
C LEU A 26 4.71 12.01 -15.66
N SER A 27 5.90 11.72 -15.14
CA SER A 27 7.17 12.15 -15.74
C SER A 27 7.39 11.54 -17.13
N LYS A 28 7.11 10.25 -17.31
CA LYS A 28 7.17 9.57 -18.64
C LYS A 28 6.23 10.21 -19.66
N LEU A 29 5.10 10.76 -19.23
CA LEU A 29 4.13 11.50 -20.07
C LEU A 29 4.47 12.98 -20.26
N GLY A 30 5.62 13.44 -19.78
CA GLY A 30 6.07 14.84 -19.92
C GLY A 30 5.37 15.83 -18.99
N HIS A 31 4.80 15.35 -17.86
CA HIS A 31 4.20 16.23 -16.85
C HIS A 31 5.21 16.52 -15.73
N GLU A 32 5.15 17.72 -15.16
CA GLU A 32 5.91 18.04 -13.94
C GLU A 32 5.24 17.38 -12.74
N SER A 33 5.96 16.47 -12.08
CA SER A 33 5.48 15.78 -10.87
C SER A 33 6.23 16.25 -9.63
N ALA A 34 5.49 16.46 -8.55
CA ALA A 34 6.06 16.74 -7.24
C ALA A 34 5.32 15.97 -6.14
N VAL A 35 6.01 15.68 -5.06
CA VAL A 35 5.45 15.02 -3.88
C VAL A 35 5.78 15.83 -2.63
N ILE A 36 4.77 16.05 -1.79
CA ILE A 36 4.93 16.69 -0.47
C ILE A 36 4.70 15.63 0.61
N SER A 37 5.70 15.41 1.45
CA SER A 37 5.64 14.47 2.57
C SER A 37 6.67 14.82 3.65
N ASN A 38 6.63 14.11 4.78
CA ASN A 38 7.66 14.21 5.84
C ASN A 38 8.92 13.38 5.53
N GLY A 39 9.19 13.08 4.25
CA GLY A 39 10.31 12.23 3.84
C GLY A 39 10.05 10.73 4.02
N GLY A 40 11.09 9.93 3.90
CA GLY A 40 11.08 8.47 4.04
C GLY A 40 12.06 7.78 3.09
N SER A 41 12.20 6.46 3.23
CA SER A 41 13.16 5.64 2.47
C SER A 41 12.91 5.61 0.96
N LEU A 42 11.70 5.94 0.51
CA LEU A 42 11.35 5.92 -0.92
C LEU A 42 11.56 7.28 -1.62
N VAL A 43 12.04 8.32 -0.91
CA VAL A 43 12.27 9.65 -1.52
C VAL A 43 13.28 9.57 -2.67
N SER A 44 14.35 8.79 -2.52
CA SER A 44 15.38 8.62 -3.56
C SER A 44 14.83 8.10 -4.89
N LEU A 45 13.72 7.36 -4.87
CA LEU A 45 13.08 6.87 -6.10
C LEU A 45 12.37 8.00 -6.87
N LEU A 46 11.93 9.07 -6.20
CA LEU A 46 11.35 10.23 -6.88
C LEU A 46 12.40 10.94 -7.73
N ASP A 47 13.59 11.15 -7.18
CA ASP A 47 14.70 11.83 -7.87
C ASP A 47 15.12 11.05 -9.13
N GLN A 48 15.15 9.71 -9.05
CA GLN A 48 15.45 8.84 -10.19
C GLN A 48 14.43 8.99 -11.34
N HIS A 49 13.21 9.39 -11.03
CA HIS A 49 12.13 9.58 -12.00
C HIS A 49 11.87 11.05 -12.35
N GLY A 50 12.74 11.98 -11.91
CA GLY A 50 12.61 13.41 -12.20
C GLY A 50 11.46 14.12 -11.49
N ALA A 51 10.91 13.52 -10.44
CA ALA A 51 9.87 14.13 -9.62
C ALA A 51 10.47 14.90 -8.44
N LYS A 52 10.00 16.11 -8.17
CA LYS A 52 10.48 16.93 -7.04
C LYS A 52 9.90 16.42 -5.71
N HIS A 53 10.71 16.48 -4.65
CA HIS A 53 10.22 16.25 -3.29
C HIS A 53 10.32 17.53 -2.45
N PHE A 54 9.19 17.90 -1.81
CA PHE A 54 9.14 18.97 -0.80
C PHE A 54 8.94 18.33 0.57
N ASN A 55 9.95 18.47 1.42
CA ASN A 55 9.87 17.94 2.78
C ASN A 55 9.07 18.88 3.69
N LEU A 56 7.85 18.45 4.07
CA LEU A 56 7.02 19.13 5.05
C LEU A 56 6.60 18.16 6.16
N PRO A 57 6.69 18.56 7.47
CA PRO A 57 6.32 17.70 8.59
C PRO A 57 4.80 17.62 8.78
N ILE A 58 4.11 17.00 7.82
CA ILE A 58 2.65 16.80 7.78
C ILE A 58 2.21 15.37 8.12
N ALA A 59 3.10 14.53 8.66
CA ALA A 59 2.80 13.15 9.02
C ALA A 59 2.00 13.05 10.33
N LYS A 60 2.33 13.86 11.33
CA LYS A 60 1.73 13.80 12.67
C LYS A 60 0.74 14.94 12.89
N LYS A 61 -0.37 14.64 13.60
CA LYS A 61 -1.39 15.61 14.00
C LYS A 61 -0.93 16.43 15.19
N ASN A 62 -0.19 17.50 14.93
CA ASN A 62 0.30 18.41 15.96
C ASN A 62 0.33 19.86 15.47
N LEU A 63 0.60 20.80 16.37
CA LEU A 63 0.66 22.22 16.05
C LEU A 63 1.74 22.55 15.01
N LYS A 64 2.86 21.81 15.03
CA LYS A 64 3.93 21.96 14.05
C LYS A 64 3.45 21.62 12.62
N ALA A 65 2.60 20.62 12.46
CA ALA A 65 2.03 20.29 11.15
C ALA A 65 1.00 21.36 10.71
N LEU A 66 0.21 21.93 11.63
CA LEU A 66 -0.71 23.02 11.30
C LEU A 66 0.03 24.28 10.87
N SER A 67 1.19 24.59 11.45
CA SER A 67 2.03 25.72 11.03
C SER A 67 2.52 25.58 9.58
N GLN A 68 2.53 24.35 9.01
CA GLN A 68 2.91 24.10 7.62
C GLN A 68 1.90 24.58 6.58
N ILE A 69 0.69 24.99 7.00
CA ILE A 69 -0.33 25.55 6.09
C ILE A 69 0.21 26.74 5.29
N LYS A 70 1.02 27.60 5.93
CA LYS A 70 1.66 28.74 5.26
C LYS A 70 2.74 28.28 4.28
N ASN A 71 3.58 27.34 4.69
CA ASN A 71 4.64 26.79 3.84
C ASN A 71 4.05 26.06 2.61
N LEU A 72 2.97 25.31 2.81
CA LEU A 72 2.26 24.65 1.71
C LEU A 72 1.72 25.67 0.69
N ARG A 73 1.17 26.80 1.17
CA ARG A 73 0.73 27.91 0.26
C ARG A 73 1.89 28.51 -0.53
N ASN A 74 3.06 28.69 0.11
CA ASN A 74 4.22 29.20 -0.57
C ASN A 74 4.68 28.25 -1.68
N ILE A 75 4.70 26.93 -1.40
CA ILE A 75 4.98 25.92 -2.43
C ILE A 75 3.97 25.99 -3.58
N TYR A 76 2.68 26.15 -3.29
CA TYR A 76 1.66 26.29 -4.35
C TYR A 76 1.82 27.57 -5.16
N ALA A 77 2.18 28.68 -4.53
CA ALA A 77 2.43 29.95 -5.21
C ALA A 77 3.67 29.88 -6.14
N GLU A 78 4.70 29.16 -5.73
CA GLU A 78 5.93 28.98 -6.49
C GLU A 78 5.78 27.91 -7.59
N PHE A 79 5.30 26.72 -7.24
CA PHE A 79 5.18 25.60 -8.16
C PHE A 79 4.02 25.77 -9.15
N GLN A 80 2.94 26.47 -8.75
CA GLN A 80 1.71 26.70 -9.52
C GLN A 80 1.10 25.39 -10.05
N PRO A 81 0.71 24.45 -9.17
CA PRO A 81 0.15 23.17 -9.60
C PRO A 81 -1.18 23.37 -10.34
N ASP A 82 -1.39 22.59 -11.40
CA ASP A 82 -2.70 22.43 -12.03
C ASP A 82 -3.59 21.49 -11.22
N ILE A 83 -2.97 20.45 -10.63
CA ILE A 83 -3.66 19.42 -9.83
C ILE A 83 -2.91 19.22 -8.50
N VAL A 84 -3.69 19.16 -7.42
CA VAL A 84 -3.24 18.70 -6.10
C VAL A 84 -3.94 17.40 -5.75
N HIS A 85 -3.20 16.31 -5.70
CA HIS A 85 -3.71 14.99 -5.39
C HIS A 85 -3.48 14.63 -3.93
N VAL A 86 -4.52 14.68 -3.10
CA VAL A 86 -4.45 14.32 -1.68
C VAL A 86 -4.67 12.81 -1.51
N ARG A 87 -3.72 12.15 -0.87
CA ARG A 87 -3.69 10.70 -0.72
C ARG A 87 -3.89 10.23 0.72
N SER A 88 -4.12 11.17 1.65
CA SER A 88 -4.33 10.87 3.05
C SER A 88 -5.10 11.98 3.76
N ARG A 89 -5.85 11.58 4.79
CA ARG A 89 -6.80 12.41 5.55
C ARG A 89 -6.21 13.66 6.16
N PHE A 90 -5.06 13.55 6.85
CA PHE A 90 -4.47 14.70 7.52
C PHE A 90 -3.83 15.69 6.55
N PRO A 91 -3.02 15.26 5.58
CA PRO A 91 -2.61 16.12 4.46
C PRO A 91 -3.78 16.79 3.73
N ALA A 92 -4.93 16.10 3.57
CA ALA A 92 -6.13 16.71 2.98
C ALA A 92 -6.68 17.87 3.82
N TRP A 93 -6.67 17.80 5.15
CA TRP A 93 -7.02 18.93 6.02
C TRP A 93 -6.04 20.10 5.88
N ILE A 94 -4.74 19.83 5.86
CA ILE A 94 -3.71 20.87 5.65
C ILE A 94 -3.91 21.55 4.29
N ASN A 95 -4.13 20.76 3.22
CA ASN A 95 -4.45 21.26 1.89
C ASN A 95 -5.70 22.14 1.88
N TYR A 96 -6.80 21.67 2.48
CA TYR A 96 -8.06 22.42 2.56
C TYR A 96 -7.86 23.82 3.15
N TYR A 97 -7.16 23.92 4.29
CA TYR A 97 -6.90 25.22 4.90
C TYR A 97 -5.88 26.06 4.14
N ALA A 98 -4.93 25.45 3.45
CA ALA A 98 -3.99 26.19 2.60
C ALA A 98 -4.71 26.85 1.42
N LEU A 99 -5.58 26.12 0.72
CA LEU A 99 -6.32 26.61 -0.46
C LEU A 99 -7.34 27.70 -0.12
N ARG A 100 -7.93 27.70 1.08
CA ARG A 100 -8.85 28.78 1.52
C ARG A 100 -8.22 30.17 1.51
N LYS A 101 -6.90 30.26 1.70
CA LYS A 101 -6.15 31.52 1.77
C LYS A 101 -5.15 31.66 0.61
N LEU A 102 -5.18 30.76 -0.36
CA LEU A 102 -4.35 30.87 -1.56
C LEU A 102 -4.91 31.99 -2.45
N LYS A 103 -4.03 32.90 -2.87
CA LYS A 103 -4.32 33.94 -3.83
C LYS A 103 -4.01 33.44 -5.25
N GLY A 104 -4.74 33.93 -6.25
CA GLY A 104 -4.55 33.57 -7.65
C GLY A 104 -5.26 32.26 -8.06
N LYS A 105 -4.74 31.59 -9.09
CA LYS A 105 -5.30 30.33 -9.63
C LYS A 105 -5.26 29.24 -8.58
N LYS A 106 -6.40 28.62 -8.32
CA LYS A 106 -6.47 27.43 -7.46
C LYS A 106 -6.33 26.16 -8.30
N PRO A 107 -5.56 25.17 -7.85
CA PRO A 107 -5.49 23.87 -8.49
C PRO A 107 -6.80 23.10 -8.35
N ILE A 108 -7.06 22.18 -9.28
CA ILE A 108 -8.07 21.12 -9.10
C ILE A 108 -7.57 20.18 -8.00
N VAL A 109 -8.43 19.88 -7.03
CA VAL A 109 -8.12 18.94 -5.96
C VAL A 109 -8.67 17.57 -6.31
N VAL A 110 -7.80 16.58 -6.39
CA VAL A 110 -8.15 15.17 -6.52
C VAL A 110 -7.90 14.47 -5.20
N SER A 111 -8.80 13.62 -4.73
CA SER A 111 -8.57 12.75 -3.59
C SER A 111 -8.65 11.28 -3.96
N THR A 112 -7.82 10.42 -3.35
CA THR A 112 -7.97 8.97 -3.45
C THR A 112 -8.26 8.36 -2.10
N PHE A 113 -9.40 7.69 -1.99
CA PHE A 113 -9.73 6.87 -0.83
C PHE A 113 -9.05 5.50 -0.95
N HIS A 114 -8.03 5.28 -0.11
CA HIS A 114 -7.22 4.05 -0.09
C HIS A 114 -7.75 2.98 0.87
N GLY A 115 -8.87 3.23 1.54
CA GLY A 115 -9.40 2.30 2.51
C GLY A 115 -10.72 2.71 3.13
N LEU A 116 -11.27 1.82 3.95
CA LEU A 116 -12.47 2.05 4.75
C LEU A 116 -12.05 2.75 6.06
N TYR A 117 -12.24 4.04 6.14
CA TYR A 117 -11.74 4.84 7.26
C TYR A 117 -12.62 4.73 8.51
N SER A 118 -12.05 4.37 9.64
CA SER A 118 -12.77 4.15 10.91
C SER A 118 -13.38 5.40 11.57
N LYS A 119 -13.08 6.61 11.06
CA LYS A 119 -13.57 7.88 11.60
C LYS A 119 -14.10 8.76 10.47
N PRO A 120 -15.36 8.58 10.02
CA PRO A 120 -15.94 9.32 8.90
C PRO A 120 -15.82 10.83 9.03
N PHE A 121 -16.13 11.40 10.19
CA PHE A 121 -16.03 12.85 10.42
C PHE A 121 -14.61 13.39 10.17
N TYR A 122 -13.59 12.72 10.72
CA TYR A 122 -12.20 13.13 10.49
C TYR A 122 -11.77 12.94 9.01
N SER A 123 -12.30 11.93 8.36
CA SER A 123 -11.98 11.61 6.97
C SER A 123 -12.75 12.47 5.97
N LYS A 124 -13.68 13.32 6.43
CA LYS A 124 -14.47 14.23 5.59
C LYS A 124 -13.62 15.16 4.74
N SER A 125 -12.38 15.47 5.19
CA SER A 125 -11.44 16.25 4.38
C SER A 125 -11.16 15.66 2.99
N MET A 126 -11.27 14.34 2.86
CA MET A 126 -11.09 13.65 1.56
C MET A 126 -12.27 13.88 0.61
N SER A 127 -13.48 14.12 1.14
CA SER A 127 -14.67 14.42 0.33
C SER A 127 -14.81 15.90 -0.06
N TYR A 128 -13.87 16.77 0.33
CA TYR A 128 -13.83 18.17 -0.11
C TYR A 128 -13.03 18.39 -1.39
N ALA A 129 -12.58 17.34 -2.03
CA ALA A 129 -11.92 17.38 -3.33
C ALA A 129 -12.95 17.67 -4.44
N ASP A 130 -12.47 18.26 -5.53
CA ASP A 130 -13.27 18.49 -6.74
C ASP A 130 -13.57 17.16 -7.44
N GLU A 131 -12.58 16.22 -7.40
CA GLU A 131 -12.68 14.89 -7.98
C GLU A 131 -12.23 13.83 -6.97
N ILE A 132 -12.96 12.73 -6.84
CA ILE A 132 -12.73 11.70 -5.86
C ILE A 132 -12.52 10.35 -6.54
N ILE A 133 -11.43 9.68 -6.22
CA ILE A 133 -11.13 8.34 -6.71
C ILE A 133 -11.42 7.32 -5.61
N ALA A 134 -12.30 6.38 -5.92
CA ALA A 134 -12.49 5.15 -5.16
C ALA A 134 -11.70 4.02 -5.83
N ILE A 135 -10.85 3.34 -5.05
CA ILE A 135 -9.95 2.29 -5.59
C ILE A 135 -10.63 0.94 -5.81
N SER A 136 -11.88 0.79 -5.38
CA SER A 136 -12.70 -0.41 -5.56
C SER A 136 -14.18 -0.10 -5.36
N LYS A 137 -15.07 -1.02 -5.79
CA LYS A 137 -16.50 -0.95 -5.48
C LYS A 137 -16.78 -0.92 -3.97
N THR A 138 -16.02 -1.66 -3.18
CA THR A 138 -16.12 -1.65 -1.72
C THR A 138 -15.85 -0.25 -1.16
N VAL A 139 -14.82 0.43 -1.64
CA VAL A 139 -14.50 1.80 -1.22
C VAL A 139 -15.51 2.80 -1.77
N GLN A 140 -16.00 2.63 -2.99
CA GLN A 140 -17.04 3.47 -3.59
C GLN A 140 -18.34 3.41 -2.77
N ASN A 141 -18.79 2.21 -2.43
CA ASN A 141 -19.96 2.02 -1.58
C ASN A 141 -19.78 2.64 -0.19
N TYR A 142 -18.59 2.47 0.41
CA TYR A 142 -18.25 3.12 1.67
C TYR A 142 -18.35 4.65 1.59
N ILE A 143 -17.87 5.27 0.50
CA ILE A 143 -17.95 6.72 0.30
C ILE A 143 -19.41 7.16 0.24
N HIS A 144 -20.25 6.50 -0.56
CA HIS A 144 -21.68 6.82 -0.67
C HIS A 144 -22.42 6.69 0.67
N GLN A 145 -22.07 5.71 1.50
CA GLN A 145 -22.72 5.49 2.79
C GLN A 145 -22.31 6.52 3.86
N ASN A 146 -21.13 7.11 3.76
CA ASN A 146 -20.55 7.90 4.86
C ASN A 146 -20.36 9.38 4.53
N TYR A 147 -20.43 9.78 3.25
CA TYR A 147 -20.18 11.15 2.81
C TYR A 147 -21.21 11.59 1.77
N THR A 148 -21.58 12.85 1.82
CA THR A 148 -22.36 13.49 0.76
C THR A 148 -21.40 13.89 -0.36
N VAL A 149 -21.41 13.17 -1.45
CA VAL A 149 -20.55 13.37 -2.62
C VAL A 149 -21.43 13.31 -3.87
N ASP A 150 -21.24 14.25 -4.81
CA ASP A 150 -21.89 14.18 -6.11
C ASP A 150 -21.32 12.97 -6.89
N SER A 151 -22.20 12.10 -7.37
CA SER A 151 -21.78 10.88 -8.09
C SER A 151 -21.00 11.17 -9.38
N LYS A 152 -21.20 12.34 -9.99
CA LYS A 152 -20.43 12.74 -11.19
C LYS A 152 -18.95 13.00 -10.88
N ASN A 153 -18.62 13.36 -9.64
CA ASN A 153 -17.25 13.64 -9.17
C ASN A 153 -16.62 12.44 -8.45
N LEU A 154 -17.31 11.29 -8.40
CA LEU A 154 -16.80 10.06 -7.77
C LEU A 154 -16.47 9.01 -8.84
N HIS A 155 -15.19 8.77 -9.03
CA HIS A 155 -14.66 7.88 -10.05
C HIS A 155 -14.20 6.55 -9.44
N LEU A 156 -14.67 5.44 -10.00
CA LEU A 156 -14.14 4.12 -9.69
C LEU A 156 -12.91 3.86 -10.58
N ILE A 157 -11.73 3.93 -10.00
CA ILE A 157 -10.46 3.63 -10.67
C ILE A 157 -9.73 2.57 -9.85
N TYR A 158 -9.76 1.35 -10.34
CA TYR A 158 -9.03 0.25 -9.69
C TYR A 158 -7.53 0.50 -9.70
N ARG A 159 -6.86 -0.01 -8.69
CA ARG A 159 -5.39 -0.01 -8.67
C ARG A 159 -4.87 -1.07 -9.64
N GLY A 160 -3.67 -0.82 -10.12
CA GLY A 160 -2.90 -1.79 -10.87
C GLY A 160 -1.68 -2.31 -10.09
N CYS A 161 -0.92 -3.18 -10.70
CA CYS A 161 0.44 -3.53 -10.32
C CYS A 161 1.40 -3.24 -11.49
N ASP A 162 2.68 -3.16 -11.19
CA ASP A 162 3.72 -2.99 -12.20
C ASP A 162 3.99 -4.32 -12.89
N LEU A 163 3.67 -4.43 -14.18
CA LEU A 163 3.87 -5.66 -14.96
C LEU A 163 5.33 -5.89 -15.38
N GLU A 164 6.21 -4.89 -15.22
CA GLU A 164 7.65 -5.09 -15.38
C GLU A 164 8.23 -5.85 -14.15
N GLU A 165 7.72 -5.57 -12.96
CA GLU A 165 8.09 -6.24 -11.71
C GLU A 165 7.31 -7.56 -11.53
N PHE A 166 5.97 -7.51 -11.65
CA PHE A 166 5.07 -8.66 -11.48
C PHE A 166 4.71 -9.25 -12.85
N ASN A 167 5.38 -10.31 -13.25
CA ASN A 167 5.24 -10.92 -14.57
C ASN A 167 5.45 -12.43 -14.50
N ILE A 168 5.14 -13.12 -15.59
CA ILE A 168 5.24 -14.58 -15.72
C ILE A 168 6.64 -15.08 -16.12
N ASN A 169 7.64 -14.20 -16.20
CA ASN A 169 8.99 -14.60 -16.54
C ASN A 169 9.52 -15.63 -15.55
N PRO A 170 10.24 -16.67 -15.99
CA PRO A 170 10.78 -17.69 -15.11
C PRO A 170 11.68 -17.10 -14.02
N LEU A 171 11.69 -17.73 -12.84
CA LEU A 171 12.67 -17.43 -11.81
C LEU A 171 14.07 -17.77 -12.28
N SER A 172 15.05 -16.93 -11.98
CA SER A 172 16.45 -17.24 -12.20
C SER A 172 16.91 -18.37 -11.27
N ASP A 173 17.80 -19.22 -11.75
CA ASP A 173 18.35 -20.31 -10.92
C ASP A 173 19.14 -19.75 -9.74
N ALA A 174 19.85 -18.62 -9.93
CA ALA A 174 20.54 -17.94 -8.84
C ALA A 174 19.61 -17.50 -7.70
N TRP A 175 18.39 -17.02 -8.02
CA TRP A 175 17.41 -16.70 -6.97
C TRP A 175 16.87 -17.95 -6.28
N LYS A 176 16.58 -19.03 -7.04
CA LYS A 176 16.14 -20.32 -6.48
C LYS A 176 17.18 -20.92 -5.52
N ASP A 177 18.46 -20.87 -5.91
CA ASP A 177 19.55 -21.38 -5.08
C ASP A 177 19.64 -20.60 -3.75
N LEU A 178 19.52 -19.25 -3.79
CA LEU A 178 19.50 -18.42 -2.61
C LEU A 178 18.27 -18.70 -1.74
N TRP A 179 17.09 -18.83 -2.35
CA TRP A 179 15.84 -19.16 -1.66
C TRP A 179 15.93 -20.49 -0.92
N TYR A 180 16.34 -21.57 -1.61
CA TYR A 180 16.44 -22.88 -0.98
C TYR A 180 17.62 -23.00 0.00
N LYS A 181 18.61 -22.13 -0.10
CA LYS A 181 19.64 -22.02 0.94
C LYS A 181 19.12 -21.33 2.20
N GLU A 182 18.29 -20.30 2.06
CA GLU A 182 17.67 -19.57 3.18
C GLU A 182 16.52 -20.39 3.79
N PHE A 183 15.71 -21.04 2.96
CA PHE A 183 14.51 -21.80 3.35
C PHE A 183 14.52 -23.24 2.80
N PRO A 184 15.47 -24.09 3.23
CA PRO A 184 15.63 -25.45 2.67
C PRO A 184 14.39 -26.33 2.87
N GLN A 185 13.59 -26.07 3.90
CA GLN A 185 12.34 -26.78 4.19
C GLN A 185 11.24 -26.57 3.14
N THR A 186 11.40 -25.59 2.27
CA THR A 186 10.43 -25.29 1.19
C THR A 186 10.72 -26.08 -0.10
N LYS A 187 11.89 -26.73 -0.18
CA LYS A 187 12.28 -27.49 -1.36
C LYS A 187 11.41 -28.73 -1.54
N ASP A 188 10.99 -28.99 -2.77
CA ASP A 188 10.16 -30.14 -3.16
C ASP A 188 8.78 -30.18 -2.43
N LYS A 189 8.29 -29.00 -1.98
CA LYS A 189 6.99 -28.83 -1.35
C LYS A 189 6.05 -28.04 -2.24
N ILE A 190 4.75 -28.27 -2.10
CA ILE A 190 3.69 -27.39 -2.59
C ILE A 190 3.64 -26.19 -1.65
N LEU A 191 3.98 -25.00 -2.18
CA LEU A 191 4.10 -23.78 -1.38
C LEU A 191 2.78 -23.01 -1.34
N LEU A 192 2.25 -22.89 -0.12
CA LEU A 192 1.08 -22.08 0.20
C LEU A 192 1.55 -20.76 0.80
N THR A 193 1.13 -19.63 0.24
CA THR A 193 1.65 -18.32 0.62
C THR A 193 0.55 -17.39 1.12
N LEU A 194 0.72 -16.81 2.32
CA LEU A 194 -0.15 -15.77 2.86
C LEU A 194 0.64 -14.46 3.03
N PRO A 195 0.69 -13.59 2.01
CA PRO A 195 1.49 -12.37 2.05
C PRO A 195 0.79 -11.24 2.79
N GLY A 196 1.57 -10.44 3.51
CA GLY A 196 1.08 -9.21 4.10
C GLY A 196 1.60 -8.92 5.49
N ARG A 197 1.31 -7.72 5.99
CA ARG A 197 1.71 -7.33 7.34
C ARG A 197 1.11 -8.27 8.38
N ILE A 198 1.89 -8.62 9.39
CA ILE A 198 1.43 -9.50 10.48
C ILE A 198 0.44 -8.73 11.37
N THR A 199 -0.84 -8.97 11.13
CA THR A 199 -1.96 -8.34 11.85
C THR A 199 -3.14 -9.29 11.96
N SER A 200 -3.91 -9.21 13.05
CA SER A 200 -5.01 -10.13 13.38
C SER A 200 -6.14 -10.20 12.34
N TRP A 201 -6.26 -9.20 11.47
CA TRP A 201 -7.31 -9.22 10.45
C TRP A 201 -6.87 -9.84 9.12
N LYS A 202 -5.59 -10.20 8.97
CA LYS A 202 -5.05 -10.83 7.76
C LYS A 202 -5.32 -12.34 7.66
N GLY A 203 -5.95 -12.92 8.68
CA GLY A 203 -6.35 -14.32 8.67
C GLY A 203 -5.21 -15.31 8.86
N ILE A 204 -4.13 -14.89 9.56
CA ILE A 204 -2.95 -15.76 9.77
C ILE A 204 -3.32 -16.99 10.60
N GLU A 205 -4.17 -16.83 11.62
CA GLU A 205 -4.67 -17.96 12.41
C GLU A 205 -5.47 -18.96 11.55
N ALA A 206 -6.28 -18.45 10.61
CA ALA A 206 -7.02 -19.31 9.68
C ALA A 206 -6.05 -20.05 8.73
N PHE A 207 -4.99 -19.40 8.30
CA PHE A 207 -3.94 -20.01 7.49
C PHE A 207 -3.17 -21.10 8.27
N ILE A 208 -2.83 -20.86 9.55
CA ILE A 208 -2.21 -21.85 10.41
C ILE A 208 -3.15 -23.05 10.60
N ASN A 209 -4.43 -22.80 10.89
CA ASN A 209 -5.42 -23.86 11.10
C ASN A 209 -5.72 -24.67 9.83
N LEU A 210 -5.49 -24.13 8.63
CA LEU A 210 -5.60 -24.88 7.38
C LEU A 210 -4.67 -26.12 7.39
N PHE A 211 -3.51 -26.02 8.01
CA PHE A 211 -2.53 -27.11 8.07
C PHE A 211 -2.97 -28.31 8.94
N ASP A 212 -4.00 -28.16 9.77
CA ASP A 212 -4.64 -29.30 10.47
C ASP A 212 -5.31 -30.29 9.49
N HIS A 213 -5.57 -29.84 8.25
CA HIS A 213 -6.29 -30.60 7.22
C HIS A 213 -5.42 -30.97 6.01
N LEU A 214 -4.13 -30.61 6.04
CA LEU A 214 -3.21 -30.84 4.94
C LEU A 214 -2.17 -31.93 5.29
N ASP A 215 -1.71 -32.62 4.25
CA ASP A 215 -0.56 -33.52 4.35
C ASP A 215 0.73 -32.70 4.44
N THR A 216 1.21 -32.46 5.64
CA THR A 216 2.42 -31.66 5.91
C THR A 216 3.70 -32.25 5.30
N ALA A 217 3.67 -33.51 4.86
CA ALA A 217 4.77 -34.06 4.07
C ALA A 217 4.86 -33.43 2.67
N LYS A 218 3.74 -32.97 2.11
CA LYS A 218 3.65 -32.38 0.77
C LYS A 218 3.58 -30.87 0.76
N PHE A 219 2.96 -30.25 1.77
CA PHE A 219 2.69 -28.81 1.80
C PHE A 219 3.61 -28.08 2.78
N HIS A 220 3.98 -26.85 2.41
CA HIS A 220 4.68 -25.91 3.30
C HIS A 220 4.06 -24.51 3.17
N GLY A 221 3.82 -23.87 4.31
CA GLY A 221 3.25 -22.52 4.35
C GLY A 221 4.33 -21.46 4.53
N ILE A 222 4.29 -20.42 3.74
CA ILE A 222 5.16 -19.25 3.89
C ILE A 222 4.35 -17.98 4.10
N ILE A 223 4.82 -17.13 5.03
CA ILE A 223 4.13 -15.92 5.46
C ILE A 223 5.10 -14.74 5.32
N PRO A 224 5.28 -14.19 4.10
CA PRO A 224 6.11 -13.02 3.88
C PRO A 224 5.40 -11.75 4.32
N GLY A 225 6.01 -11.01 5.22
CA GLY A 225 5.51 -9.72 5.66
C GLY A 225 6.14 -9.19 6.95
N PRO A 226 6.18 -7.87 7.12
CA PRO A 226 6.77 -7.25 8.29
C PRO A 226 5.87 -7.37 9.52
N VAL A 227 6.53 -7.50 10.68
CA VAL A 227 5.90 -7.36 12.00
C VAL A 227 6.13 -5.93 12.48
N ALA A 228 5.06 -5.18 12.74
CA ALA A 228 5.17 -3.86 13.35
C ALA A 228 5.52 -3.98 14.84
N GLN A 229 6.33 -3.06 15.38
CA GLN A 229 6.80 -3.10 16.76
C GLN A 229 5.65 -3.24 17.79
N ASN A 230 4.52 -2.58 17.55
CA ASN A 230 3.33 -2.68 18.39
C ASN A 230 2.50 -3.96 18.17
N LYS A 231 3.00 -4.92 17.37
CA LYS A 231 2.36 -6.21 17.07
C LYS A 231 3.21 -7.41 17.50
N MET A 232 4.32 -7.19 18.19
CA MET A 232 5.22 -8.25 18.65
C MET A 232 4.51 -9.29 19.55
N ASN A 233 3.62 -8.85 20.46
CA ASN A 233 2.84 -9.77 21.30
C ASN A 233 1.90 -10.66 20.48
N TYR A 234 1.30 -10.10 19.43
CA TYR A 234 0.47 -10.88 18.52
C TYR A 234 1.32 -11.87 17.71
N PHE A 235 2.48 -11.44 17.23
CA PHE A 235 3.41 -12.31 16.53
C PHE A 235 3.86 -13.49 17.42
N ALA A 236 4.26 -13.23 18.67
CA ALA A 236 4.61 -14.26 19.63
C ALA A 236 3.46 -15.26 19.91
N SER A 237 2.20 -14.78 19.89
CA SER A 237 1.04 -15.68 20.02
C SER A 237 0.86 -16.61 18.82
N LEU A 238 1.21 -16.15 17.61
CA LEU A 238 1.19 -16.99 16.40
C LEU A 238 2.30 -18.05 16.43
N GLU A 239 3.53 -17.67 16.85
CA GLU A 239 4.63 -18.62 17.02
C GLU A 239 4.28 -19.70 18.04
N LYS A 240 3.65 -19.31 19.16
CA LYS A 240 3.15 -20.24 20.16
C LYS A 240 2.10 -21.20 19.58
N LEU A 241 1.12 -20.69 18.81
CA LEU A 241 0.10 -21.50 18.16
C LEU A 241 0.71 -22.53 17.18
N ILE A 242 1.68 -22.12 16.37
CA ILE A 242 2.41 -22.99 15.44
C ILE A 242 3.12 -24.11 16.20
N LYS A 243 3.77 -23.79 17.33
CA LYS A 243 4.45 -24.77 18.18
C LYS A 243 3.48 -25.75 18.84
N GLU A 244 2.37 -25.26 19.39
CA GLU A 244 1.31 -26.08 20.00
C GLU A 244 0.69 -27.08 19.02
N LYS A 245 0.65 -26.71 17.72
CA LYS A 245 0.16 -27.58 16.65
C LYS A 245 1.23 -28.47 16.01
N ASN A 246 2.48 -28.44 16.49
CA ASN A 246 3.63 -29.14 15.91
C ASN A 246 3.88 -28.78 14.43
N LEU A 247 3.64 -27.52 14.04
CA LEU A 247 3.76 -27.04 12.67
C LEU A 247 5.06 -26.21 12.43
N SER A 248 6.01 -26.22 13.37
CA SER A 248 7.23 -25.41 13.30
C SER A 248 8.08 -25.69 12.06
N ASP A 249 8.08 -26.93 11.56
CA ASP A 249 8.81 -27.34 10.36
C ASP A 249 7.99 -27.20 9.06
N HIS A 250 6.73 -26.75 9.16
CA HIS A 250 5.78 -26.70 8.05
C HIS A 250 5.24 -25.30 7.75
N LEU A 251 5.55 -24.31 8.61
CA LEU A 251 5.17 -22.92 8.46
C LEU A 251 6.35 -21.99 8.73
N THR A 252 6.63 -21.09 7.80
CA THR A 252 7.78 -20.17 7.87
C THR A 252 7.33 -18.72 7.76
N PHE A 253 7.66 -17.89 8.76
CA PHE A 253 7.60 -16.44 8.64
C PHE A 253 8.86 -15.94 7.92
N CYS A 254 8.71 -15.39 6.72
CA CYS A 254 9.84 -14.94 5.90
C CYS A 254 10.28 -13.49 6.21
N GLY A 255 9.62 -12.80 7.17
CA GLY A 255 9.90 -11.40 7.44
C GLY A 255 9.52 -10.45 6.31
N ALA A 256 10.05 -9.22 6.37
CA ALA A 256 9.85 -8.24 5.30
C ALA A 256 10.73 -8.60 4.09
N ARG A 257 10.11 -8.72 2.92
CA ARG A 257 10.78 -9.12 1.67
C ARG A 257 10.71 -8.01 0.62
N SER A 258 11.78 -7.81 -0.11
CA SER A 258 11.83 -6.94 -1.31
C SER A 258 11.63 -7.71 -2.61
N ASP A 259 11.83 -9.03 -2.59
CA ASP A 259 11.71 -9.98 -3.70
C ASP A 259 10.34 -10.67 -3.72
N ILE A 260 9.27 -9.92 -3.44
CA ILE A 260 7.92 -10.48 -3.31
C ILE A 260 7.38 -11.04 -4.63
N ALA A 261 7.81 -10.50 -5.77
CA ALA A 261 7.42 -11.00 -7.08
C ALA A 261 7.97 -12.42 -7.33
N GLU A 262 9.22 -12.66 -6.94
CA GLU A 262 9.86 -13.98 -7.01
C GLU A 262 9.20 -14.96 -6.05
N ILE A 263 8.82 -14.51 -4.85
CA ILE A 263 8.08 -15.34 -3.88
C ILE A 263 6.71 -15.75 -4.45
N TYR A 264 6.00 -14.85 -5.14
CA TYR A 264 4.76 -15.26 -5.82
C TYR A 264 5.02 -16.31 -6.89
N LYS A 265 6.07 -16.17 -7.68
CA LYS A 265 6.43 -17.13 -8.75
C LYS A 265 6.86 -18.51 -8.25
N VAL A 266 7.46 -18.59 -7.05
CA VAL A 266 7.82 -19.88 -6.44
C VAL A 266 6.65 -20.51 -5.71
N SER A 267 5.59 -19.75 -5.44
CA SER A 267 4.38 -20.21 -4.75
C SER A 267 3.43 -20.94 -5.68
N ASP A 268 2.81 -22.01 -5.22
CA ASP A 268 1.74 -22.69 -5.95
C ASP A 268 0.39 -21.99 -5.76
N ILE A 269 0.10 -21.55 -4.54
CA ILE A 269 -1.15 -20.85 -4.20
C ILE A 269 -0.86 -19.67 -3.29
N VAL A 270 -1.40 -18.50 -3.63
CA VAL A 270 -1.38 -17.29 -2.78
C VAL A 270 -2.77 -17.03 -2.21
N PHE A 271 -2.85 -16.88 -0.90
CA PHE A 271 -4.09 -16.68 -0.16
C PHE A 271 -4.33 -15.23 0.24
N ASN A 272 -5.61 -14.83 0.27
CA ASN A 272 -6.08 -13.65 0.97
C ASN A 272 -7.22 -14.02 1.91
N LEU A 273 -6.88 -14.31 3.15
CA LEU A 273 -7.82 -14.77 4.18
C LEU A 273 -8.27 -13.63 5.12
N SER A 274 -8.26 -12.40 4.64
CA SER A 274 -8.59 -11.22 5.43
C SER A 274 -9.99 -11.33 6.04
N SER A 275 -10.11 -11.26 7.37
CA SER A 275 -11.39 -11.34 8.11
C SER A 275 -12.24 -10.07 8.01
N LYS A 276 -11.71 -9.00 7.41
CA LYS A 276 -12.41 -7.75 7.12
C LYS A 276 -12.33 -7.45 5.63
N PRO A 277 -13.31 -6.72 5.07
CA PRO A 277 -13.27 -6.34 3.67
C PRO A 277 -11.95 -5.64 3.30
N GLU A 278 -11.26 -6.20 2.35
CA GLU A 278 -10.06 -5.57 1.77
C GLU A 278 -10.50 -4.36 0.94
N PRO A 279 -9.87 -3.21 1.12
CA PRO A 279 -10.14 -2.07 0.26
C PRO A 279 -9.86 -2.34 -1.22
N PHE A 280 -8.83 -3.18 -1.51
CA PHE A 280 -8.49 -3.54 -2.88
C PHE A 280 -7.87 -4.94 -3.01
N GLY A 281 -6.90 -5.32 -2.15
CA GLY A 281 -6.20 -6.62 -2.22
C GLY A 281 -5.07 -6.64 -3.25
N ARG A 282 -4.09 -5.73 -3.15
CA ARG A 282 -2.94 -5.66 -4.08
C ARG A 282 -2.22 -6.99 -4.24
N THR A 283 -2.01 -7.71 -3.16
CA THR A 283 -1.30 -9.00 -3.15
C THR A 283 -1.90 -10.02 -4.11
N ILE A 284 -3.24 -9.98 -4.29
CA ILE A 284 -3.95 -10.88 -5.21
C ILE A 284 -3.64 -10.55 -6.66
N ILE A 285 -3.71 -9.28 -7.06
CA ILE A 285 -3.41 -8.90 -8.45
C ILE A 285 -1.94 -9.04 -8.78
N GLU A 286 -1.05 -8.80 -7.82
CA GLU A 286 0.40 -8.98 -7.95
C GLU A 286 0.73 -10.46 -8.17
N ALA A 287 0.18 -11.37 -7.35
CA ALA A 287 0.37 -12.81 -7.51
C ALA A 287 -0.25 -13.34 -8.82
N ALA A 288 -1.46 -12.88 -9.17
CA ALA A 288 -2.10 -13.26 -10.43
C ALA A 288 -1.29 -12.78 -11.66
N ALA A 289 -0.67 -11.58 -11.60
CA ALA A 289 0.22 -11.09 -12.64
C ALA A 289 1.51 -11.94 -12.78
N CYS A 290 1.94 -12.58 -11.70
CA CYS A 290 3.03 -13.56 -11.71
C CYS A 290 2.60 -14.95 -12.22
N GLY A 291 1.33 -15.14 -12.59
CA GLY A 291 0.79 -16.42 -13.03
C GLY A 291 0.46 -17.39 -11.90
N THR A 292 0.53 -16.97 -10.65
CA THR A 292 0.29 -17.80 -9.47
C THR A 292 -1.19 -17.92 -9.17
N HIS A 293 -1.66 -19.09 -8.77
CA HIS A 293 -3.02 -19.33 -8.33
C HIS A 293 -3.34 -18.47 -7.09
N VAL A 294 -4.54 -17.84 -7.06
CA VAL A 294 -4.97 -16.98 -5.94
C VAL A 294 -6.31 -17.45 -5.35
N MET A 295 -6.44 -17.40 -4.03
CA MET A 295 -7.64 -17.80 -3.29
C MET A 295 -8.02 -16.77 -2.22
#